data_40693a5e0ad1168ef279fa15c5dcb09d
#
_entry.id   40693a5e0ad1168ef279fa15c5dcb09d
#
_cell.length_a   1.000
_cell.length_b   1.000
_cell.length_c   1.000
_cell.angle_alpha   90.00
_cell.angle_beta   90.00
_cell.angle_gamma   90.00
#
_symmetry.space_group_name_H-M   'P 1'
#
loop_
_entity.id
_entity.type
_entity.pdbx_description
1 polymer ?
#
loop_
_entity_poly.entity_id
_entity_poly.type
_entity_poly.pdbx_seq_one_letter_code
_entity_poly.pdbx_strand_id
1 'polypeptide(L)'
;MEHITIVLVSSDQEYGKALGLGLLHVCRSFMIRILNPQEILQDNEKNSSDLIIWDGELPEEVDAMQGRMIQLVEKPSMIRMDFRKKEFCLYRYSCAQSFVSDIFEIYENLTGRHPVNVARPDIRIFAFTSWEGGAGCSTAAVAVGRELCRYHQRKVLYLSLEEVESTENFFSSYSGAKSMGRYLYHLFHKMAGEDVISEMPFLDGYVIRDEFGLETFAPTRGRNPLRELDSEEFSLFLESLMQSGRYDTILLDAGDSLSP
;
A
#
# COMPACT_ATOMS: atom_id res chain seq x y z
N MET A 1 5.65 18.87 -14.23
CA MET A 1 5.03 17.83 -13.41
C MET A 1 4.29 16.91 -14.36
N GLU A 2 4.63 15.65 -14.44
CA GLU A 2 3.82 14.68 -15.19
C GLU A 2 2.59 14.39 -14.34
N HIS A 3 1.42 14.66 -14.89
CA HIS A 3 0.13 14.32 -14.29
C HIS A 3 -0.35 13.01 -14.91
N ILE A 4 -0.97 12.14 -14.10
CA ILE A 4 -1.67 10.97 -14.60
C ILE A 4 -3.11 11.38 -14.88
N THR A 5 -3.51 11.25 -16.14
CA THR A 5 -4.86 11.59 -16.58
C THR A 5 -5.78 10.37 -16.45
N ILE A 6 -6.81 10.50 -15.64
CA ILE A 6 -7.77 9.43 -15.34
C ILE A 6 -9.16 9.86 -15.78
N VAL A 7 -9.83 9.03 -16.54
CA VAL A 7 -11.26 9.16 -16.81
C VAL A 7 -12.01 8.18 -15.90
N LEU A 8 -12.83 8.71 -15.00
CA LEU A 8 -13.70 7.94 -14.13
C LEU A 8 -15.11 7.90 -14.72
N VAL A 9 -15.56 6.73 -15.11
CA VAL A 9 -16.88 6.50 -15.72
C VAL A 9 -17.78 5.86 -14.68
N SER A 10 -18.89 6.53 -14.34
CA SER A 10 -19.88 5.99 -13.40
C SER A 10 -21.28 6.46 -13.78
N SER A 11 -22.25 5.57 -13.68
CA SER A 11 -23.67 5.89 -13.74
C SER A 11 -24.16 6.55 -12.44
N ASP A 12 -23.49 6.28 -11.32
CA ASP A 12 -23.70 6.87 -10.01
C ASP A 12 -22.80 8.12 -9.86
N GLN A 13 -23.35 9.28 -10.22
CA GLN A 13 -22.59 10.53 -10.19
C GLN A 13 -22.12 10.94 -8.80
N GLU A 14 -22.85 10.58 -7.74
CA GLU A 14 -22.46 10.91 -6.38
C GLU A 14 -21.28 10.06 -5.94
N TYR A 15 -21.33 8.76 -6.21
CA TYR A 15 -20.19 7.87 -5.99
C TYR A 15 -18.96 8.29 -6.81
N GLY A 16 -19.14 8.56 -8.11
CA GLY A 16 -18.05 9.01 -8.98
C GLY A 16 -17.36 10.28 -8.47
N LYS A 17 -18.13 11.26 -8.01
CA LYS A 17 -17.60 12.50 -7.41
C LYS A 17 -16.89 12.22 -6.08
N ALA A 18 -17.47 11.40 -5.21
CA ALA A 18 -16.87 11.05 -3.93
C ALA A 18 -15.55 10.31 -4.11
N LEU A 19 -15.50 9.33 -5.02
CA LEU A 19 -14.27 8.60 -5.35
C LEU A 19 -13.22 9.54 -5.96
N GLY A 20 -13.59 10.36 -6.95
CA GLY A 20 -12.68 11.30 -7.58
C GLY A 20 -12.08 12.31 -6.60
N LEU A 21 -12.89 12.87 -5.69
CA LEU A 21 -12.40 13.77 -4.63
C LEU A 21 -11.49 13.02 -3.64
N GLY A 22 -11.85 11.79 -3.28
CA GLY A 22 -11.02 10.94 -2.40
C GLY A 22 -9.65 10.67 -3.02
N LEU A 23 -9.59 10.32 -4.29
CA LEU A 23 -8.34 10.10 -5.02
C LEU A 23 -7.48 11.36 -5.09
N LEU A 24 -8.08 12.52 -5.41
CA LEU A 24 -7.39 13.82 -5.47
C LEU A 24 -6.90 14.29 -4.10
N HIS A 25 -7.60 13.93 -3.03
CA HIS A 25 -7.17 14.24 -1.67
C HIS A 25 -5.89 13.47 -1.30
N VAL A 26 -5.79 12.21 -1.75
CA VAL A 26 -4.62 11.35 -1.50
C VAL A 26 -3.48 11.67 -2.46
N CYS A 27 -3.78 11.92 -3.73
CA CYS A 27 -2.77 12.16 -4.76
C CYS A 27 -3.11 13.39 -5.63
N ARG A 28 -2.33 14.46 -5.46
CA ARG A 28 -2.49 15.71 -6.22
C ARG A 28 -1.94 15.64 -7.65
N SER A 29 -1.24 14.58 -8.00
CA SER A 29 -0.71 14.38 -9.36
C SER A 29 -1.74 13.77 -10.31
N PHE A 30 -2.94 13.46 -9.84
CA PHE A 30 -4.02 13.00 -10.71
C PHE A 30 -4.77 14.17 -11.33
N MET A 31 -5.11 14.02 -12.61
CA MET A 31 -6.11 14.83 -13.31
C MET A 31 -7.29 13.92 -13.60
N ILE A 32 -8.41 14.12 -12.89
CA ILE A 32 -9.57 13.24 -12.97
C ILE A 32 -10.70 13.94 -13.68
N ARG A 33 -11.22 13.32 -14.75
CA ARG A 33 -12.47 13.69 -15.42
C ARG A 33 -13.52 12.64 -15.07
N ILE A 34 -14.71 13.09 -14.70
CA ILE A 34 -15.82 12.20 -14.34
C ILE A 34 -16.84 12.30 -15.48
N LEU A 35 -17.16 11.16 -16.07
CA LEU A 35 -18.11 11.06 -17.19
C LEU A 35 -19.17 10.02 -16.86
N ASN A 36 -20.33 10.15 -17.49
CA ASN A 36 -21.29 9.05 -17.50
C ASN A 36 -21.00 8.07 -18.66
N PRO A 37 -21.54 6.85 -18.63
CA PRO A 37 -21.29 5.85 -19.69
C PRO A 37 -21.66 6.27 -21.10
N GLN A 38 -22.61 7.20 -21.27
CA GLN A 38 -23.02 7.70 -22.59
C GLN A 38 -22.06 8.77 -23.11
N GLU A 39 -21.54 9.62 -22.21
CA GLU A 39 -20.58 10.69 -22.56
C GLU A 39 -19.26 10.13 -23.07
N ILE A 40 -18.72 9.09 -22.44
CA ILE A 40 -17.44 8.51 -22.88
C ILE A 40 -17.52 7.87 -24.27
N LEU A 41 -18.67 7.32 -24.67
CA LEU A 41 -18.84 6.75 -26.00
C LEU A 41 -18.76 7.82 -27.11
N GLN A 42 -19.14 9.05 -26.80
CA GLN A 42 -19.11 10.21 -27.69
C GLN A 42 -17.83 11.04 -27.57
N ASP A 43 -17.00 10.79 -26.52
CA ASP A 43 -15.81 11.59 -26.24
C ASP A 43 -14.67 11.20 -27.19
N ASN A 44 -14.23 12.18 -28.00
CA ASN A 44 -13.08 12.03 -28.89
C ASN A 44 -11.74 12.03 -28.14
N GLU A 45 -11.71 12.54 -26.89
CA GLU A 45 -10.51 12.61 -26.04
C GLU A 45 -10.30 11.37 -25.15
N LYS A 46 -11.19 10.36 -25.23
CA LYS A 46 -11.01 9.09 -24.48
C LYS A 46 -9.66 8.43 -24.71
N ASN A 47 -9.05 8.63 -25.86
CA ASN A 47 -7.73 8.11 -26.21
C ASN A 47 -6.57 8.90 -25.61
N SER A 48 -6.80 10.08 -25.05
CA SER A 48 -5.77 10.94 -24.44
C SER A 48 -5.57 10.66 -22.94
N SER A 49 -6.44 9.89 -22.30
CA SER A 49 -6.27 9.51 -20.90
C SER A 49 -5.27 8.35 -20.71
N ASP A 50 -4.53 8.39 -19.62
CA ASP A 50 -3.60 7.33 -19.27
C ASP A 50 -4.34 6.09 -18.77
N LEU A 51 -5.38 6.28 -17.96
CA LEU A 51 -6.21 5.23 -17.38
C LEU A 51 -7.70 5.58 -17.45
N ILE A 52 -8.52 4.54 -17.52
CA ILE A 52 -9.97 4.63 -17.44
C ILE A 52 -10.45 3.76 -16.29
N ILE A 53 -11.15 4.34 -15.33
CA ILE A 53 -11.79 3.61 -14.24
C ILE A 53 -13.27 3.50 -14.57
N TRP A 54 -13.78 2.26 -14.71
CA TRP A 54 -15.15 1.99 -15.08
C TRP A 54 -15.94 1.40 -13.89
N ASP A 55 -16.97 2.10 -13.49
CA ASP A 55 -17.87 1.68 -12.41
C ASP A 55 -19.14 1.07 -13.02
N GLY A 56 -19.28 -0.25 -12.85
CA GLY A 56 -20.41 -1.02 -13.34
C GLY A 56 -20.08 -2.04 -14.43
N GLU A 57 -21.13 -2.50 -15.14
CA GLU A 57 -20.99 -3.47 -16.23
C GLU A 57 -20.36 -2.81 -17.46
N LEU A 58 -19.44 -3.54 -18.08
CA LEU A 58 -18.75 -3.08 -19.29
C LEU A 58 -19.67 -3.25 -20.51
N PRO A 59 -19.89 -2.19 -21.32
CA PRO A 59 -20.57 -2.34 -22.59
C PRO A 59 -19.74 -3.17 -23.57
N GLU A 60 -20.40 -3.96 -24.42
CA GLU A 60 -19.74 -4.80 -25.45
C GLU A 60 -18.85 -4.00 -26.43
N GLU A 61 -19.09 -2.70 -26.56
CA GLU A 61 -18.39 -1.81 -27.50
C GLU A 61 -17.04 -1.28 -26.97
N VAL A 62 -16.62 -1.65 -25.75
CA VAL A 62 -15.44 -1.10 -25.08
C VAL A 62 -14.13 -1.82 -25.40
N ASP A 63 -14.13 -2.80 -26.29
CA ASP A 63 -12.93 -3.55 -26.72
C ASP A 63 -11.76 -2.65 -27.18
N ALA A 64 -12.04 -1.46 -27.68
CA ALA A 64 -11.01 -0.49 -28.11
C ALA A 64 -10.23 0.16 -26.95
N MET A 65 -10.67 0.00 -25.72
CA MET A 65 -10.04 0.58 -24.51
C MET A 65 -9.27 -0.45 -23.68
N GLN A 66 -9.22 -1.69 -24.17
CA GLN A 66 -8.52 -2.80 -23.51
C GLN A 66 -7.05 -2.43 -23.23
N GLY A 67 -6.62 -2.71 -22.01
CA GLY A 67 -5.24 -2.53 -21.57
C GLY A 67 -4.96 -1.25 -20.77
N ARG A 68 -5.92 -0.30 -20.69
CA ARG A 68 -5.83 0.89 -19.81
C ARG A 68 -7.04 1.05 -18.91
N MET A 69 -7.91 0.04 -18.90
CA MET A 69 -9.17 0.08 -18.18
C MET A 69 -9.10 -0.72 -16.89
N ILE A 70 -9.62 -0.11 -15.84
CA ILE A 70 -9.78 -0.68 -14.51
C ILE A 70 -11.28 -0.78 -14.24
N GLN A 71 -11.80 -1.99 -14.08
CA GLN A 71 -13.20 -2.19 -13.73
C GLN A 71 -13.39 -2.17 -12.23
N LEU A 72 -14.41 -1.48 -11.73
CA LEU A 72 -14.80 -1.53 -10.33
C LEU A 72 -15.80 -2.68 -10.12
N VAL A 73 -15.49 -3.56 -9.15
CA VAL A 73 -16.30 -4.72 -8.81
C VAL A 73 -16.88 -4.61 -7.41
N GLU A 74 -18.10 -5.14 -7.22
CA GLU A 74 -18.81 -5.06 -5.95
C GLU A 74 -18.39 -6.12 -4.92
N LYS A 75 -17.74 -7.19 -5.37
CA LYS A 75 -17.32 -8.30 -4.51
C LYS A 75 -15.81 -8.41 -4.43
N PRO A 76 -15.22 -8.46 -3.23
CA PRO A 76 -13.77 -8.63 -3.06
C PRO A 76 -13.21 -9.87 -3.76
N SER A 77 -14.02 -10.93 -3.90
CA SER A 77 -13.63 -12.17 -4.60
C SER A 77 -13.43 -12.01 -6.11
N MET A 78 -13.84 -10.88 -6.68
CA MET A 78 -13.69 -10.56 -8.09
C MET A 78 -12.50 -9.65 -8.38
N ILE A 79 -11.73 -9.26 -7.38
CA ILE A 79 -10.50 -8.48 -7.55
C ILE A 79 -9.52 -9.29 -8.40
N ARG A 80 -9.00 -8.66 -9.46
CA ARG A 80 -8.04 -9.26 -10.36
C ARG A 80 -7.05 -8.19 -10.84
N MET A 81 -5.77 -8.53 -10.82
CA MET A 81 -4.71 -7.74 -11.42
C MET A 81 -3.87 -8.68 -12.31
N ASP A 82 -4.28 -8.85 -13.57
CA ASP A 82 -3.55 -9.68 -14.53
C ASP A 82 -2.83 -8.79 -15.55
N PHE A 83 -1.56 -8.54 -15.28
CA PHE A 83 -0.71 -7.68 -16.12
C PHE A 83 -0.40 -8.29 -17.48
N ARG A 84 -0.45 -9.64 -17.63
CA ARG A 84 -0.22 -10.30 -18.93
C ARG A 84 -1.41 -10.13 -19.85
N LYS A 85 -2.62 -10.24 -19.30
CA LYS A 85 -3.86 -10.05 -20.04
C LYS A 85 -4.33 -8.61 -20.06
N LYS A 86 -3.71 -7.75 -19.24
CA LYS A 86 -4.12 -6.36 -19.00
C LYS A 86 -5.58 -6.25 -18.51
N GLU A 87 -5.96 -7.18 -17.63
CA GLU A 87 -7.27 -7.21 -16.98
C GLU A 87 -7.14 -6.75 -15.53
N PHE A 88 -7.78 -5.63 -15.20
CA PHE A 88 -7.71 -5.00 -13.89
C PHE A 88 -9.11 -4.82 -13.30
N CYS A 89 -9.36 -5.48 -12.17
CA CYS A 89 -10.62 -5.36 -11.43
C CYS A 89 -10.31 -4.97 -9.99
N LEU A 90 -10.74 -3.79 -9.56
CA LEU A 90 -10.55 -3.29 -8.21
C LEU A 90 -11.86 -3.28 -7.44
N TYR A 91 -11.78 -3.45 -6.12
CA TYR A 91 -12.97 -3.46 -5.27
C TYR A 91 -13.52 -2.05 -5.09
N ARG A 92 -14.79 -1.85 -5.47
CA ARG A 92 -15.48 -0.55 -5.49
C ARG A 92 -15.43 0.20 -4.14
N TYR A 93 -15.45 -0.52 -3.03
CA TYR A 93 -15.49 0.05 -1.69
C TYR A 93 -14.12 0.06 -0.98
N SER A 94 -13.02 -0.05 -1.73
CA SER A 94 -11.68 0.13 -1.18
C SER A 94 -11.47 1.56 -0.70
N CYS A 95 -10.57 1.76 0.25
CA CYS A 95 -10.19 3.12 0.65
C CYS A 95 -9.41 3.83 -0.45
N ALA A 96 -9.48 5.16 -0.49
CA ALA A 96 -8.85 5.96 -1.55
C ALA A 96 -7.33 5.73 -1.66
N GLN A 97 -6.65 5.45 -0.55
CA GLN A 97 -5.22 5.14 -0.56
C GLN A 97 -4.90 3.81 -1.23
N SER A 98 -5.72 2.77 -0.99
CA SER A 98 -5.57 1.49 -1.67
C SER A 98 -5.75 1.68 -3.17
N PHE A 99 -6.80 2.40 -3.59
CA PHE A 99 -7.00 2.74 -4.99
C PHE A 99 -5.80 3.45 -5.61
N VAL A 100 -5.23 4.44 -4.92
CA VAL A 100 -4.07 5.18 -5.41
C VAL A 100 -2.88 4.26 -5.60
N SER A 101 -2.62 3.35 -4.65
CA SER A 101 -1.55 2.36 -4.75
C SER A 101 -1.74 1.44 -5.96
N ASP A 102 -2.96 0.88 -6.12
CA ASP A 102 -3.29 -0.02 -7.22
C ASP A 102 -3.20 0.69 -8.59
N ILE A 103 -3.69 1.95 -8.67
CA ILE A 103 -3.60 2.78 -9.87
C ILE A 103 -2.14 3.01 -10.27
N PHE A 104 -1.25 3.30 -9.31
CA PHE A 104 0.16 3.49 -9.60
C PHE A 104 0.83 2.21 -10.10
N GLU A 105 0.55 1.08 -9.46
CA GLU A 105 1.08 -0.22 -9.88
C GLU A 105 0.65 -0.54 -11.33
N ILE A 106 -0.63 -0.34 -11.64
CA ILE A 106 -1.16 -0.55 -12.99
C ILE A 106 -0.50 0.43 -13.98
N TYR A 107 -0.44 1.72 -13.66
CA TYR A 107 0.16 2.74 -14.52
C TYR A 107 1.62 2.46 -14.83
N GLU A 108 2.40 2.13 -13.81
CA GLU A 108 3.81 1.78 -13.94
C GLU A 108 4.03 0.57 -14.84
N ASN A 109 3.26 -0.49 -14.63
CA ASN A 109 3.36 -1.70 -15.46
C ASN A 109 2.93 -1.47 -16.91
N LEU A 110 1.97 -0.57 -17.16
CA LEU A 110 1.50 -0.27 -18.51
C LEU A 110 2.43 0.66 -19.27
N THR A 111 3.05 1.62 -18.60
CA THR A 111 3.81 2.69 -19.24
C THR A 111 5.32 2.54 -19.09
N GLY A 112 5.78 1.72 -18.14
CA GLY A 112 7.18 1.65 -17.74
C GLY A 112 7.70 2.93 -17.08
N ARG A 113 6.79 3.87 -16.74
CA ARG A 113 7.13 5.16 -16.14
C ARG A 113 6.79 5.14 -14.67
N HIS A 114 7.77 5.41 -13.83
CA HIS A 114 7.49 5.75 -12.44
C HIS A 114 6.92 7.17 -12.40
N PRO A 115 5.74 7.40 -11.83
CA PRO A 115 5.23 8.75 -11.65
C PRO A 115 6.17 9.53 -10.73
N VAL A 116 7.00 10.36 -11.32
CA VAL A 116 7.94 11.25 -10.60
C VAL A 116 7.09 12.30 -9.91
N ASN A 117 7.05 12.28 -8.59
CA ASN A 117 6.27 13.15 -7.69
C ASN A 117 4.85 12.68 -7.35
N VAL A 118 4.70 11.43 -6.94
CA VAL A 118 3.81 11.25 -5.80
C VAL A 118 4.41 12.12 -4.70
N ALA A 119 3.72 13.14 -4.23
CA ALA A 119 4.04 13.70 -2.93
C ALA A 119 3.96 12.50 -1.98
N ARG A 120 5.13 11.88 -1.73
CA ARG A 120 5.22 10.78 -0.76
C ARG A 120 4.59 11.37 0.47
N PRO A 121 3.56 10.77 1.06
CA PRO A 121 3.07 11.25 2.33
C PRO A 121 4.34 11.41 3.18
N ASP A 122 4.46 12.55 3.84
CA ASP A 122 5.63 12.88 4.66
C ASP A 122 5.71 11.80 5.75
N ILE A 123 6.40 10.68 5.41
CA ILE A 123 6.42 9.50 6.27
C ILE A 123 7.29 9.85 7.45
N ARG A 124 6.69 9.83 8.62
CA ARG A 124 7.38 10.11 9.86
C ARG A 124 7.88 8.82 10.46
N ILE A 125 9.18 8.78 10.74
CA ILE A 125 9.80 7.65 11.45
C ILE A 125 10.15 8.13 12.85
N PHE A 126 9.63 7.43 13.87
CA PHE A 126 9.94 7.69 15.26
C PHE A 126 10.64 6.46 15.83
N ALA A 127 11.80 6.66 16.44
CA ALA A 127 12.51 5.62 17.15
C ALA A 127 12.28 5.76 18.66
N PHE A 128 11.93 4.66 19.30
CA PHE A 128 11.79 4.51 20.74
C PHE A 128 12.98 3.73 21.26
N THR A 129 13.66 4.26 22.24
CA THR A 129 14.81 3.62 22.87
C THR A 129 14.89 3.98 24.35
N SER A 130 15.50 3.13 25.14
CA SER A 130 15.78 3.35 26.57
C SER A 130 17.20 2.92 26.91
N TRP A 131 17.72 3.45 28.00
CA TRP A 131 19.05 3.07 28.51
C TRP A 131 19.00 1.80 29.38
N GLU A 132 17.81 1.43 29.84
CA GLU A 132 17.61 0.31 30.76
C GLU A 132 16.49 -0.60 30.25
N GLY A 133 16.73 -1.89 30.28
CA GLY A 133 15.70 -2.90 30.00
C GLY A 133 14.53 -2.76 30.98
N GLY A 134 13.31 -2.96 30.48
CA GLY A 134 12.09 -2.86 31.31
C GLY A 134 11.59 -1.43 31.58
N ALA A 135 12.19 -0.40 30.98
CA ALA A 135 11.74 1.00 31.10
C ALA A 135 10.39 1.29 30.40
N GLY A 136 9.77 0.30 29.76
CA GLY A 136 8.47 0.42 29.10
C GLY A 136 8.53 1.00 27.69
N CYS A 137 9.67 0.92 27.02
CA CYS A 137 9.91 1.44 25.67
C CYS A 137 8.89 0.87 24.68
N SER A 138 8.79 -0.45 24.58
CA SER A 138 7.84 -1.15 23.69
C SER A 138 6.39 -0.82 24.00
N THR A 139 6.05 -0.75 25.31
CA THR A 139 4.71 -0.33 25.75
C THR A 139 4.39 1.09 25.30
N ALA A 140 5.34 2.02 25.44
CA ALA A 140 5.17 3.40 24.99
C ALA A 140 5.03 3.50 23.47
N ALA A 141 5.85 2.79 22.71
CA ALA A 141 5.78 2.75 21.25
C ALA A 141 4.42 2.25 20.76
N VAL A 142 3.94 1.12 21.31
CA VAL A 142 2.63 0.56 20.96
C VAL A 142 1.50 1.49 21.38
N ALA A 143 1.56 2.09 22.58
CA ALA A 143 0.53 3.02 23.05
C ALA A 143 0.42 4.25 22.14
N VAL A 144 1.56 4.84 21.74
CA VAL A 144 1.60 5.97 20.79
C VAL A 144 1.06 5.55 19.43
N GLY A 145 1.42 4.36 18.94
CA GLY A 145 0.91 3.85 17.68
C GLY A 145 -0.61 3.70 17.67
N ARG A 146 -1.18 3.13 18.71
CA ARG A 146 -2.63 2.98 18.89
C ARG A 146 -3.35 4.34 18.98
N GLU A 147 -2.75 5.29 19.68
CA GLU A 147 -3.27 6.66 19.79
C GLU A 147 -3.31 7.33 18.42
N LEU A 148 -2.22 7.25 17.66
CA LEU A 148 -2.13 7.81 16.31
C LEU A 148 -3.16 7.18 15.36
N CYS A 149 -3.36 5.86 15.42
CA CYS A 149 -4.36 5.19 14.61
C CYS A 149 -5.78 5.61 14.99
N ARG A 150 -6.11 5.57 16.29
CA ARG A 150 -7.48 5.73 16.78
C ARG A 150 -7.98 7.17 16.70
N TYR A 151 -7.16 8.13 17.13
CA TYR A 151 -7.60 9.53 17.28
C TYR A 151 -7.10 10.44 16.17
N HIS A 152 -5.98 10.09 15.52
CA HIS A 152 -5.41 10.90 14.44
C HIS A 152 -5.59 10.27 13.06
N GLN A 153 -6.28 9.11 12.96
CA GLN A 153 -6.56 8.39 11.71
C GLN A 153 -5.28 8.15 10.87
N ARG A 154 -4.14 7.98 11.57
CA ARG A 154 -2.86 7.70 10.93
C ARG A 154 -2.75 6.22 10.59
N LYS A 155 -2.03 5.93 9.50
CA LYS A 155 -1.64 4.58 9.11
C LYS A 155 -0.26 4.29 9.67
N VAL A 156 -0.23 3.54 10.74
CA VAL A 156 0.98 3.33 11.53
C VAL A 156 1.44 1.88 11.42
N LEU A 157 2.73 1.73 11.10
CA LEU A 157 3.44 0.45 11.21
C LEU A 157 4.35 0.49 12.42
N TYR A 158 4.23 -0.51 13.30
CA TYR A 158 5.14 -0.76 14.40
C TYR A 158 6.15 -1.83 13.99
N LEU A 159 7.43 -1.59 14.23
CA LEU A 159 8.54 -2.52 13.99
C LEU A 159 9.37 -2.67 15.24
N SER A 160 9.44 -3.89 15.78
CA SER A 160 10.38 -4.22 16.85
C SER A 160 11.77 -4.46 16.27
N LEU A 161 12.77 -3.82 16.85
CA LEU A 161 14.20 -4.05 16.59
C LEU A 161 14.87 -4.77 17.78
N GLU A 162 14.09 -5.29 18.73
CA GLU A 162 14.61 -6.09 19.82
C GLU A 162 15.16 -7.44 19.30
N GLU A 163 16.17 -7.99 19.95
CA GLU A 163 16.74 -9.30 19.57
C GLU A 163 15.70 -10.42 19.65
N VAL A 164 14.86 -10.36 20.69
CA VAL A 164 13.69 -11.22 20.87
C VAL A 164 12.46 -10.34 20.91
N GLU A 165 11.61 -10.50 19.91
CA GLU A 165 10.43 -9.63 19.77
C GLU A 165 9.44 -9.82 20.93
N SER A 166 9.02 -8.69 21.51
CA SER A 166 7.93 -8.65 22.50
C SER A 166 6.54 -8.44 21.87
N THR A 167 6.47 -8.43 20.53
CA THR A 167 5.27 -8.14 19.73
C THR A 167 4.07 -9.02 20.10
N GLU A 168 4.30 -10.30 20.46
CA GLU A 168 3.26 -11.23 20.89
C GLU A 168 2.45 -10.75 22.12
N ASN A 169 3.06 -9.94 22.98
CA ASN A 169 2.40 -9.42 24.16
C ASN A 169 1.35 -8.34 23.85
N PHE A 170 1.43 -7.73 22.67
CA PHE A 170 0.58 -6.59 22.29
C PHE A 170 -0.42 -6.93 21.19
N PHE A 171 -0.12 -7.94 20.36
CA PHE A 171 -0.94 -8.33 19.21
C PHE A 171 -1.43 -9.78 19.36
N SER A 172 -2.71 -9.98 19.44
CA SER A 172 -3.32 -11.26 19.88
C SER A 172 -3.74 -12.22 18.76
N SER A 173 -3.58 -11.86 17.47
CA SER A 173 -4.02 -12.75 16.39
C SER A 173 -3.04 -12.81 15.23
N TYR A 174 -2.44 -14.00 15.03
CA TYR A 174 -1.44 -14.25 13.96
C TYR A 174 -1.92 -15.25 12.91
N SER A 175 -3.18 -15.62 12.94
CA SER A 175 -3.69 -16.71 12.11
C SER A 175 -3.54 -16.36 10.63
N GLY A 176 -2.62 -17.05 9.95
CA GLY A 176 -2.46 -17.03 8.50
C GLY A 176 -1.46 -16.00 7.93
N ALA A 177 -0.91 -15.10 8.74
CA ALA A 177 0.11 -14.17 8.25
C ALA A 177 1.46 -14.88 8.00
N LYS A 178 2.12 -14.49 6.91
CA LYS A 178 3.47 -14.97 6.59
C LYS A 178 4.50 -14.22 7.44
N SER A 179 5.62 -14.87 7.76
CA SER A 179 6.67 -14.27 8.60
C SER A 179 7.37 -13.10 7.90
N MET A 180 7.94 -12.19 8.70
CA MET A 180 8.82 -11.11 8.24
C MET A 180 10.01 -11.65 7.44
N GLY A 181 10.67 -12.71 7.90
CA GLY A 181 11.79 -13.31 7.18
C GLY A 181 11.43 -13.74 5.76
N ARG A 182 10.20 -14.18 5.53
CA ARG A 182 9.72 -14.49 4.18
C ARG A 182 9.50 -13.24 3.33
N TYR A 183 9.06 -12.14 3.93
CA TYR A 183 8.96 -10.85 3.24
C TYR A 183 10.34 -10.36 2.80
N LEU A 184 11.32 -10.35 3.70
CA LEU A 184 12.71 -9.96 3.42
C LEU A 184 13.34 -10.84 2.33
N TYR A 185 13.11 -12.16 2.41
CA TYR A 185 13.57 -13.08 1.36
C TYR A 185 13.04 -12.68 -0.02
N HIS A 186 11.75 -12.41 -0.15
CA HIS A 186 11.17 -11.99 -1.43
C HIS A 186 11.68 -10.61 -1.88
N LEU A 187 11.85 -9.67 -0.94
CA LEU A 187 12.36 -8.34 -1.23
C LEU A 187 13.77 -8.40 -1.82
N PHE A 188 14.69 -9.11 -1.17
CA PHE A 188 16.09 -9.15 -1.59
C PHE A 188 16.34 -10.02 -2.82
N HIS A 189 15.61 -11.10 -3.02
CA HIS A 189 15.72 -11.93 -4.22
C HIS A 189 15.23 -11.18 -5.48
N LYS A 190 14.19 -10.38 -5.37
CA LYS A 190 13.73 -9.52 -6.47
C LYS A 190 14.79 -8.50 -6.87
N MET A 191 15.49 -7.92 -5.90
CA MET A 191 16.54 -6.92 -6.17
C MET A 191 17.80 -7.55 -6.76
N ALA A 192 18.08 -8.82 -6.51
CA ALA A 192 19.20 -9.55 -7.10
C ALA A 192 19.02 -9.91 -8.59
N GLY A 193 17.85 -9.58 -9.19
CA GLY A 193 17.61 -9.81 -10.63
C GLY A 193 17.43 -11.28 -10.99
N GLU A 194 17.25 -12.17 -10.03
CA GLU A 194 16.84 -13.53 -10.30
C GLU A 194 15.39 -13.50 -10.79
N ASP A 195 15.14 -14.01 -12.00
CA ASP A 195 13.84 -14.10 -12.67
C ASP A 195 12.85 -15.01 -11.92
N VAL A 196 12.60 -14.74 -10.67
CA VAL A 196 11.41 -15.20 -10.00
C VAL A 196 10.31 -14.23 -10.39
N ILE A 197 9.36 -14.68 -11.19
CA ILE A 197 8.09 -14.01 -11.47
C ILE A 197 7.36 -13.86 -10.11
N SER A 198 7.79 -12.89 -9.33
CA SER A 198 7.25 -12.63 -8.01
C SER A 198 7.03 -11.14 -7.94
N GLU A 199 5.77 -10.76 -8.12
CA GLU A 199 5.27 -9.46 -7.73
C GLU A 199 5.79 -9.13 -6.33
N MET A 200 6.09 -7.85 -6.06
CA MET A 200 6.41 -7.41 -4.70
C MET A 200 5.35 -8.00 -3.77
N PRO A 201 5.74 -8.72 -2.74
CA PRO A 201 4.75 -9.37 -1.88
C PRO A 201 3.88 -8.29 -1.25
N PHE A 202 2.58 -8.34 -1.54
CA PHE A 202 1.62 -7.44 -0.91
C PHE A 202 1.77 -7.54 0.61
N LEU A 203 2.04 -6.42 1.25
CA LEU A 203 2.21 -6.34 2.71
C LEU A 203 1.04 -6.97 3.49
N ASP A 204 -0.18 -6.95 2.92
CA ASP A 204 -1.37 -7.55 3.53
C ASP A 204 -1.21 -9.04 3.93
N GLY A 205 -0.35 -9.78 3.21
CA GLY A 205 -0.07 -11.17 3.56
C GLY A 205 0.94 -11.36 4.69
N TYR A 206 1.61 -10.29 5.14
CA TYR A 206 2.73 -10.34 6.09
C TYR A 206 2.49 -9.53 7.35
N VAL A 207 1.54 -8.60 7.32
CA VAL A 207 1.20 -7.74 8.45
C VAL A 207 -0.06 -8.22 9.15
N ILE A 208 -0.11 -7.96 10.43
CA ILE A 208 -1.28 -8.15 11.29
C ILE A 208 -1.70 -6.79 11.81
N ARG A 209 -3.00 -6.65 12.09
CA ARG A 209 -3.59 -5.41 12.59
C ARG A 209 -4.30 -5.69 13.91
N ASP A 210 -4.11 -4.81 14.87
CA ASP A 210 -4.87 -4.88 16.12
C ASP A 210 -6.24 -4.16 16.02
N GLU A 211 -7.01 -4.21 17.10
CA GLU A 211 -8.33 -3.58 17.20
C GLU A 211 -8.32 -2.05 17.12
N PHE A 212 -7.16 -1.42 17.31
CA PHE A 212 -6.97 0.03 17.22
C PHE A 212 -6.54 0.48 15.81
N GLY A 213 -6.21 -0.47 14.93
CA GLY A 213 -5.73 -0.20 13.58
C GLY A 213 -4.21 -0.14 13.44
N LEU A 214 -3.46 -0.38 14.53
CA LEU A 214 -2.01 -0.47 14.49
C LEU A 214 -1.58 -1.76 13.79
N GLU A 215 -0.67 -1.64 12.82
CA GLU A 215 -0.15 -2.78 12.06
C GLU A 215 1.29 -3.09 12.46
N THR A 216 1.63 -4.37 12.39
CA THR A 216 2.98 -4.88 12.56
C THR A 216 3.17 -6.14 11.72
N PHE A 217 4.40 -6.55 11.47
CA PHE A 217 4.63 -7.89 10.90
C PHE A 217 4.29 -8.98 11.91
N ALA A 218 3.85 -10.12 11.41
CA ALA A 218 3.64 -11.28 12.28
C ALA A 218 4.96 -11.65 12.97
N PRO A 219 4.96 -11.82 14.30
CA PRO A 219 6.17 -12.11 15.06
C PRO A 219 6.84 -13.40 14.59
N THR A 220 8.14 -13.40 14.58
CA THR A 220 8.95 -14.57 14.23
C THR A 220 9.28 -15.39 15.45
N ARG A 221 9.29 -16.71 15.30
CA ARG A 221 9.81 -17.60 16.36
C ARG A 221 11.33 -17.61 16.26
N GLY A 222 12.02 -17.04 17.24
CA GLY A 222 13.48 -17.01 17.30
C GLY A 222 14.04 -15.58 17.25
N ARG A 223 15.20 -15.42 16.63
CA ARG A 223 15.82 -14.09 16.48
C ARG A 223 15.04 -13.23 15.52
N ASN A 224 15.00 -11.95 15.81
CA ASN A 224 14.38 -10.96 14.95
C ASN A 224 15.17 -10.81 13.64
N PRO A 225 14.56 -11.09 12.47
CA PRO A 225 15.25 -11.02 11.18
C PRO A 225 15.77 -9.61 10.85
N LEU A 226 15.17 -8.54 11.39
CA LEU A 226 15.64 -7.17 11.17
C LEU A 226 17.01 -6.89 11.81
N ARG A 227 17.39 -7.68 12.83
CA ARG A 227 18.71 -7.56 13.47
C ARG A 227 19.83 -8.22 12.67
N GLU A 228 19.48 -9.06 11.72
CA GLU A 228 20.44 -9.74 10.84
C GLU A 228 20.75 -8.91 9.58
N LEU A 229 19.98 -7.83 9.32
CA LEU A 229 20.19 -6.95 8.19
C LEU A 229 21.38 -6.02 8.44
N ASP A 230 22.18 -5.83 7.41
CA ASP A 230 23.15 -4.74 7.40
C ASP A 230 22.48 -3.37 7.15
N SER A 231 23.26 -2.29 7.19
CA SER A 231 22.72 -0.93 7.05
C SER A 231 22.12 -0.66 5.67
N GLU A 232 22.64 -1.29 4.62
CA GLU A 232 22.14 -1.13 3.25
C GLU A 232 20.85 -1.90 3.09
N GLU A 233 20.80 -3.14 3.55
CA GLU A 233 19.61 -3.99 3.53
C GLU A 233 18.47 -3.38 4.36
N PHE A 234 18.78 -2.83 5.55
CA PHE A 234 17.79 -2.16 6.38
C PHE A 234 17.24 -0.89 5.72
N SER A 235 18.11 -0.13 5.06
CA SER A 235 17.67 1.06 4.31
C SER A 235 16.76 0.67 3.15
N LEU A 236 17.10 -0.36 2.39
CA LEU A 236 16.26 -0.90 1.30
C LEU A 236 14.91 -1.42 1.81
N PHE A 237 14.90 -2.09 2.96
CA PHE A 237 13.67 -2.52 3.61
C PHE A 237 12.78 -1.32 3.97
N LEU A 238 13.32 -0.29 4.61
CA LEU A 238 12.57 0.93 4.93
C LEU A 238 12.06 1.62 3.67
N GLU A 239 12.89 1.73 2.63
CA GLU A 239 12.49 2.29 1.35
C GLU A 239 11.33 1.52 0.72
N SER A 240 11.33 0.19 0.78
CA SER A 240 10.24 -0.63 0.28
C SER A 240 8.91 -0.35 1.00
N LEU A 241 8.97 -0.18 2.33
CA LEU A 241 7.81 0.21 3.13
C LEU A 241 7.32 1.62 2.78
N MET A 242 8.24 2.56 2.59
CA MET A 242 7.93 3.93 2.19
C MET A 242 7.33 4.00 0.79
N GLN A 243 7.83 3.18 -0.14
CA GLN A 243 7.33 3.11 -1.52
C GLN A 243 5.95 2.46 -1.61
N SER A 244 5.59 1.59 -0.66
CA SER A 244 4.28 0.96 -0.61
C SER A 244 3.12 1.95 -0.50
N GLY A 245 3.38 3.18 -0.03
CA GLY A 245 2.35 4.21 0.21
C GLY A 245 1.31 3.82 1.28
N ARG A 246 1.51 2.68 1.94
CA ARG A 246 0.56 2.12 2.91
C ARG A 246 0.58 2.86 4.24
N TYR A 247 1.74 3.35 4.65
CA TYR A 247 1.95 3.98 5.95
C TYR A 247 2.33 5.44 5.82
N ASP A 248 1.88 6.25 6.76
CA ASP A 248 2.31 7.64 6.95
C ASP A 248 3.21 7.80 8.18
N THR A 249 3.28 6.76 9.01
CA THR A 249 4.08 6.74 10.23
C THR A 249 4.67 5.35 10.46
N ILE A 250 5.96 5.28 10.75
CA ILE A 250 6.67 4.07 11.16
C ILE A 250 7.24 4.29 12.55
N LEU A 251 6.95 3.38 13.46
CA LEU A 251 7.49 3.37 14.82
C LEU A 251 8.52 2.26 14.92
N LEU A 252 9.76 2.62 15.23
CA LEU A 252 10.87 1.70 15.45
C LEU A 252 11.09 1.54 16.95
N ASP A 253 10.88 0.36 17.48
CA ASP A 253 11.15 0.04 18.88
C ASP A 253 12.51 -0.64 18.98
N ALA A 254 13.51 0.13 19.36
CA ALA A 254 14.88 -0.34 19.55
C ALA A 254 15.13 -0.94 20.95
N GLY A 255 14.14 -0.87 21.85
CA GLY A 255 14.27 -1.37 23.22
C GLY A 255 15.41 -0.69 23.98
N ASP A 256 16.26 -1.49 24.63
CA ASP A 256 17.46 -1.05 25.34
C ASP A 256 18.74 -1.17 24.49
N SER A 257 18.65 -1.65 23.28
CA SER A 257 19.80 -1.94 22.43
C SER A 257 20.24 -0.71 21.62
N LEU A 258 20.94 0.21 22.28
CA LEU A 258 21.88 1.12 21.63
C LEU A 258 23.27 0.48 21.46
N SER A 259 23.39 -0.82 21.60
CA SER A 259 24.63 -1.53 21.31
C SER A 259 24.84 -1.61 19.80
N PRO A 260 26.01 -1.14 19.30
CA PRO A 260 26.37 -1.21 17.91
C PRO A 260 26.44 -2.65 17.39
#